data_a1b98ba7b8c586f8441f623731dc8771
#
_entry.id   a1b98ba7b8c586f8441f623731dc8771
#
_cell.length_a   1.000
_cell.length_b   1.000
_cell.length_c   1.000
_cell.angle_alpha   90.00
_cell.angle_beta   90.00
_cell.angle_gamma   90.00
#
_symmetry.space_group_name_H-M   'P 1'
#
loop_
_entity.id
_entity.type
_entity.pdbx_description
1 polymer ?
#
loop_
_entity_poly.entity_id
_entity_poly.type
_entity_poly.pdbx_seq_one_letter_code
_entity_poly.pdbx_strand_id
1 'polypeptide(L)'
;NIDDDGEKYINFITTQRPLYIPQSEVLCLVTGRMEKYRDITEKWLAEHNVKYKNLFMCPAKTKEERLQMNPAKYKAEIYKYHNANIFFESSLYEAQIIKQETNKPVFCTEIMNFI
;
A
#
# COMPACT_ATOMS: atom_id res chain seq x y z
N ASN A 1 -9.55 -11.17 13.69
CA ASN A 1 -8.33 -10.56 13.16
C ASN A 1 -7.49 -11.60 12.44
N ILE A 2 -7.15 -11.29 11.21
CA ILE A 2 -6.34 -12.16 10.36
C ILE A 2 -4.91 -11.65 10.42
N ASP A 3 -3.98 -12.56 10.76
CA ASP A 3 -2.56 -12.23 10.71
C ASP A 3 -2.17 -11.85 9.28
N ASP A 4 -1.16 -11.03 9.14
CA ASP A 4 -0.67 -10.60 7.83
C ASP A 4 0.40 -11.57 7.29
N ASP A 5 0.30 -12.84 7.67
CA ASP A 5 1.18 -13.92 7.21
C ASP A 5 0.44 -15.26 7.29
N GLY A 6 0.90 -16.25 6.47
CA GLY A 6 0.39 -17.61 6.49
C GLY A 6 -0.80 -17.87 5.58
N GLU A 7 -1.36 -19.09 5.66
CA GLU A 7 -2.42 -19.54 4.75
C GLU A 7 -3.71 -18.73 4.88
N LYS A 8 -4.10 -18.39 6.10
CA LYS A 8 -5.31 -17.58 6.31
C LYS A 8 -5.16 -16.21 5.67
N TYR A 9 -3.98 -15.63 5.75
CA TYR A 9 -3.69 -14.36 5.12
C TYR A 9 -3.72 -14.47 3.60
N ILE A 10 -3.10 -15.51 3.05
CA ILE A 10 -3.11 -15.76 1.60
C ILE A 10 -4.55 -15.87 1.10
N ASN A 11 -5.38 -16.64 1.79
CA ASN A 11 -6.78 -16.79 1.42
C ASN A 11 -7.52 -15.45 1.51
N PHE A 12 -7.26 -14.67 2.54
CA PHE A 12 -7.87 -13.35 2.71
C PHE A 12 -7.52 -12.43 1.55
N ILE A 13 -6.24 -12.29 1.20
CA ILE A 13 -5.82 -11.35 0.16
C ILE A 13 -6.23 -11.78 -1.24
N THR A 14 -6.37 -13.08 -1.50
CA THR A 14 -6.80 -13.57 -2.81
C THR A 14 -8.29 -13.42 -3.04
N THR A 15 -9.09 -13.36 -1.97
CA THR A 15 -10.55 -13.24 -2.06
C THR A 15 -11.04 -11.83 -1.77
N GLN A 16 -10.15 -10.93 -1.38
CA GLN A 16 -10.50 -9.55 -1.05
C GLN A 16 -11.03 -8.81 -2.28
N ARG A 17 -12.07 -7.98 -2.09
CA ARG A 17 -12.58 -7.09 -3.13
C ARG A 17 -11.96 -5.71 -2.98
N PRO A 18 -11.62 -5.05 -4.09
CA PRO A 18 -11.10 -3.69 -3.99
C PRO A 18 -12.21 -2.72 -3.60
N LEU A 19 -11.89 -1.74 -2.74
CA LEU A 19 -12.81 -0.67 -2.37
C LEU A 19 -12.86 0.40 -3.47
N TYR A 20 -11.69 0.73 -4.02
CA TYR A 20 -11.55 1.73 -5.06
C TYR A 20 -10.56 1.23 -6.10
N ILE A 21 -10.92 1.40 -7.37
CA ILE A 21 -10.03 1.05 -8.48
C ILE A 21 -9.75 2.33 -9.28
N PRO A 22 -8.47 2.73 -9.43
CA PRO A 22 -8.15 3.88 -10.27
C PRO A 22 -8.57 3.61 -11.71
N GLN A 23 -9.15 4.61 -12.37
CA GLN A 23 -9.61 4.48 -13.75
C GLN A 23 -8.48 4.70 -14.76
N SER A 24 -7.37 5.27 -14.32
CA SER A 24 -6.19 5.47 -15.15
C SER A 24 -4.99 4.79 -14.49
N GLU A 25 -3.92 4.63 -15.27
CA GLU A 25 -2.69 4.05 -14.76
C GLU A 25 -2.09 4.94 -13.66
N VAL A 26 -1.69 4.33 -12.56
CA VAL A 26 -0.99 5.02 -11.49
C VAL A 26 0.52 4.83 -11.62
N LEU A 27 1.28 5.82 -11.15
CA LEU A 27 2.74 5.76 -11.22
C LEU A 27 3.28 4.64 -10.33
N CYS A 28 2.84 4.59 -9.08
CA CYS A 28 3.30 3.59 -8.12
C CYS A 28 2.16 3.11 -7.26
N LEU A 29 2.14 1.81 -7.01
CA LEU A 29 1.39 1.23 -5.91
C LEU A 29 2.38 0.90 -4.82
N VAL A 30 2.05 1.26 -3.58
CA VAL A 30 2.92 1.01 -2.43
C VAL A 30 2.10 0.32 -1.37
N THR A 31 2.60 -0.80 -0.88
CA THR A 31 1.89 -1.57 0.14
C THR A 31 2.86 -2.04 1.23
N GLY A 32 2.34 -2.10 2.46
CA GLY A 32 3.07 -2.74 3.55
C GLY A 32 3.04 -4.26 3.48
N ARG A 33 2.34 -4.83 2.49
CA ARG A 33 2.30 -6.27 2.28
C ARG A 33 3.69 -6.77 1.90
N MET A 34 4.08 -7.92 2.45
CA MET A 34 5.44 -8.45 2.29
C MET A 34 5.72 -8.92 0.86
N GLU A 35 6.96 -8.70 0.42
CA GLU A 35 7.44 -9.03 -0.91
C GLU A 35 7.21 -10.49 -1.28
N LYS A 36 7.24 -11.40 -0.31
CA LYS A 36 7.01 -12.83 -0.58
C LYS A 36 5.61 -13.14 -1.13
N TYR A 37 4.70 -12.17 -1.05
CA TYR A 37 3.35 -12.31 -1.61
C TYR A 37 3.18 -11.56 -2.92
N ARG A 38 4.29 -11.22 -3.60
CA ARG A 38 4.24 -10.45 -4.85
C ARG A 38 3.42 -11.14 -5.92
N ASP A 39 3.67 -12.41 -6.17
CA ASP A 39 3.01 -13.11 -7.29
C ASP A 39 1.50 -13.12 -7.14
N ILE A 40 0.98 -13.45 -5.97
CA ILE A 40 -0.47 -13.47 -5.76
C ILE A 40 -1.04 -12.05 -5.74
N THR A 41 -0.26 -11.06 -5.32
CA THR A 41 -0.68 -9.66 -5.33
C THR A 41 -0.79 -9.14 -6.76
N GLU A 42 0.21 -9.40 -7.59
CA GLU A 42 0.19 -8.99 -9.00
C GLU A 42 -0.95 -9.66 -9.76
N LYS A 43 -1.21 -10.93 -9.46
CA LYS A 43 -2.34 -11.65 -10.05
C LYS A 43 -3.67 -11.01 -9.67
N TRP A 44 -3.84 -10.67 -8.39
CA TRP A 44 -5.04 -10.00 -7.89
C TRP A 44 -5.24 -8.64 -8.58
N LEU A 45 -4.16 -7.87 -8.71
CA LEU A 45 -4.23 -6.56 -9.37
C LEU A 45 -4.64 -6.70 -10.83
N ALA A 46 -4.09 -7.68 -11.54
CA ALA A 46 -4.44 -7.94 -12.92
C ALA A 46 -5.90 -8.37 -13.05
N GLU A 47 -6.37 -9.23 -12.18
CA GLU A 47 -7.76 -9.71 -12.19
C GLU A 47 -8.76 -8.58 -11.94
N HIS A 48 -8.36 -7.54 -11.23
CA HIS A 48 -9.22 -6.40 -10.93
C HIS A 48 -8.93 -5.18 -11.82
N ASN A 49 -8.15 -5.38 -12.89
CA ASN A 49 -7.85 -4.34 -13.89
C ASN A 49 -7.19 -3.09 -13.29
N VAL A 50 -6.38 -3.27 -12.27
CA VAL A 50 -5.61 -2.17 -11.70
C VAL A 50 -4.33 -1.99 -12.52
N LYS A 51 -4.17 -0.81 -13.11
CA LYS A 51 -3.03 -0.49 -13.97
C LYS A 51 -2.03 0.38 -13.22
N TYR A 52 -0.77 -0.03 -13.25
CA TYR A 52 0.30 0.67 -12.52
C TYR A 52 1.64 0.48 -13.23
N LYS A 53 2.56 1.40 -13.00
CA LYS A 53 3.92 1.26 -13.55
C LYS A 53 4.81 0.46 -12.63
N ASN A 54 4.75 0.74 -11.33
CA ASN A 54 5.61 0.10 -10.34
C ASN A 54 4.80 -0.36 -9.14
N LEU A 55 5.19 -1.50 -8.59
CA LEU A 55 4.61 -2.01 -7.35
C LEU A 55 5.74 -2.17 -6.33
N PHE A 56 5.66 -1.41 -5.24
CA PHE A 56 6.60 -1.47 -4.13
C PHE A 56 5.97 -2.23 -2.98
N MET A 57 6.62 -3.30 -2.57
CA MET A 57 6.16 -4.15 -1.49
C MET A 57 7.18 -4.16 -0.37
N CYS A 58 6.73 -4.43 0.85
CA CYS A 58 7.60 -4.40 2.02
C CYS A 58 8.66 -5.50 1.95
N PRO A 59 9.95 -5.17 2.06
CA PRO A 59 11.01 -6.18 1.95
C PRO A 59 11.17 -7.06 3.18
N ALA A 60 10.43 -6.81 4.26
CA ALA A 60 10.45 -7.67 5.44
C ALA A 60 10.06 -9.10 5.08
N LYS A 61 10.64 -10.06 5.77
CA LYS A 61 10.39 -11.50 5.52
C LYS A 61 9.43 -12.10 6.52
N THR A 62 9.23 -11.44 7.66
CA THR A 62 8.31 -11.88 8.70
C THR A 62 7.43 -10.72 9.15
N LYS A 63 6.33 -11.08 9.81
CA LYS A 63 5.42 -10.08 10.40
C LYS A 63 6.16 -9.20 11.40
N GLU A 64 7.03 -9.78 12.21
CA GLU A 64 7.79 -9.06 13.22
C GLU A 64 8.71 -8.02 12.58
N GLU A 65 9.44 -8.40 11.54
CA GLU A 65 10.28 -7.46 10.81
C GLU A 65 9.46 -6.33 10.19
N ARG A 66 8.30 -6.69 9.62
CA ARG A 66 7.41 -5.72 8.99
C ARG A 66 6.93 -4.67 10.01
N LEU A 67 6.54 -5.10 11.20
CA LEU A 67 6.09 -4.17 12.24
C LEU A 67 7.22 -3.25 12.70
N GLN A 68 8.45 -3.76 12.77
CA GLN A 68 9.61 -2.95 13.12
C GLN A 68 9.91 -1.89 12.06
N MET A 69 9.63 -2.18 10.78
CA MET A 69 9.83 -1.22 9.69
C MET A 69 8.82 -0.08 9.69
N ASN A 70 7.70 -0.23 10.41
CA ASN A 70 6.59 0.72 10.42
C ASN A 70 6.07 0.99 9.00
N PRO A 71 4.99 0.30 8.57
CA PRO A 71 4.49 0.41 7.18
C PRO A 71 4.24 1.84 6.72
N ALA A 72 3.75 2.72 7.61
CA ALA A 72 3.51 4.11 7.24
C ALA A 72 4.80 4.83 6.88
N LYS A 73 5.87 4.59 7.63
CA LYS A 73 7.18 5.19 7.34
C LYS A 73 7.79 4.62 6.07
N TYR A 74 7.61 3.33 5.81
CA TYR A 74 8.03 2.73 4.56
C TYR A 74 7.33 3.40 3.37
N LYS A 75 6.02 3.57 3.45
CA LYS A 75 5.25 4.26 2.40
C LYS A 75 5.73 5.69 2.22
N ALA A 76 5.98 6.39 3.30
CA ALA A 76 6.50 7.76 3.25
C ALA A 76 7.85 7.84 2.54
N GLU A 77 8.74 6.88 2.83
CA GLU A 77 10.05 6.81 2.22
C GLU A 77 9.94 6.67 0.69
N ILE A 78 9.07 5.77 0.23
CA ILE A 78 8.84 5.61 -1.21
C ILE A 78 8.30 6.91 -1.82
N TYR A 79 7.30 7.51 -1.21
CA TYR A 79 6.69 8.74 -1.73
C TYR A 79 7.69 9.90 -1.76
N LYS A 80 8.53 10.01 -0.73
CA LYS A 80 9.49 11.09 -0.60
C LYS A 80 10.50 11.11 -1.76
N TYR A 81 10.91 9.94 -2.23
CA TYR A 81 11.97 9.83 -3.23
C TYR A 81 11.47 9.55 -4.64
N HIS A 82 10.14 9.52 -4.84
CA HIS A 82 9.57 9.35 -6.16
C HIS A 82 8.91 10.64 -6.65
N ASN A 83 8.93 10.83 -7.96
CA ASN A 83 8.41 12.04 -8.59
C ASN A 83 6.89 11.94 -8.76
N ALA A 84 6.19 11.74 -7.66
CA ALA A 84 4.74 11.72 -7.62
C ALA A 84 4.23 12.96 -6.90
N ASN A 85 3.06 13.44 -7.29
CA ASN A 85 2.50 14.69 -6.77
C ASN A 85 1.42 14.48 -5.71
N ILE A 86 0.85 13.31 -5.64
CA ILE A 86 -0.21 12.96 -4.68
C ILE A 86 -0.02 11.54 -4.22
N PHE A 87 -0.27 11.30 -2.94
CA PHE A 87 -0.35 9.96 -2.38
C PHE A 87 -1.77 9.73 -1.85
N PHE A 88 -2.39 8.63 -2.26
CA PHE A 88 -3.72 8.25 -1.78
C PHE A 88 -3.56 7.15 -0.72
N GLU A 89 -4.05 7.42 0.48
CA GLU A 89 -3.95 6.50 1.60
C GLU A 89 -5.32 6.31 2.25
N SER A 90 -5.67 5.06 2.57
CA SER A 90 -6.97 4.75 3.16
C SER A 90 -7.01 4.85 4.68
N SER A 91 -5.87 4.82 5.34
CA SER A 91 -5.79 4.93 6.79
C SER A 91 -5.46 6.36 7.20
N LEU A 92 -6.32 7.00 7.98
CA LEU A 92 -6.05 8.35 8.48
C LEU A 92 -4.76 8.38 9.29
N TYR A 93 -4.56 7.38 10.15
CA TYR A 93 -3.35 7.28 10.94
C TYR A 93 -2.08 7.27 10.07
N GLU A 94 -2.07 6.40 9.04
CA GLU A 94 -0.92 6.31 8.15
C GLU A 94 -0.78 7.56 7.29
N ALA A 95 -1.89 8.12 6.82
CA ALA A 95 -1.87 9.34 6.01
C ALA A 95 -1.22 10.50 6.75
N GLN A 96 -1.50 10.64 8.03
CA GLN A 96 -0.89 11.69 8.86
C GLN A 96 0.61 11.51 8.98
N ILE A 97 1.07 10.28 9.15
CA ILE A 97 2.51 9.99 9.21
C ILE A 97 3.18 10.29 7.87
N ILE A 98 2.56 9.87 6.77
CA ILE A 98 3.10 10.11 5.43
C ILE A 98 3.20 11.61 5.16
N LYS A 99 2.19 12.37 5.51
CA LYS A 99 2.21 13.82 5.34
C LYS A 99 3.30 14.46 6.17
N GLN A 100 3.43 14.06 7.41
CA GLN A 100 4.43 14.60 8.33
C GLN A 100 5.86 14.34 7.84
N GLU A 101 6.09 13.11 7.35
CA GLU A 101 7.44 12.70 6.91
C GLU A 101 7.82 13.29 5.57
N THR A 102 6.87 13.54 4.67
CA THR A 102 7.17 13.97 3.30
C THR A 102 6.88 15.44 3.05
N ASN A 103 5.98 16.04 3.79
CA ASN A 103 5.44 17.39 3.55
C ASN A 103 4.91 17.56 2.11
N LYS A 104 4.43 16.47 1.52
CA LYS A 104 3.85 16.44 0.17
C LYS A 104 2.35 16.17 0.28
N PRO A 105 1.55 16.49 -0.77
CA PRO A 105 0.11 16.26 -0.71
C PRO A 105 -0.26 14.80 -0.47
N VAL A 106 -1.12 14.57 0.51
CA VAL A 106 -1.67 13.24 0.82
C VAL A 106 -3.19 13.37 0.89
N PHE A 107 -3.89 12.57 0.07
CA PHE A 107 -5.34 12.48 0.10
C PHE A 107 -5.72 11.22 0.88
N CYS A 108 -6.51 11.40 1.93
CA CYS A 108 -6.95 10.27 2.75
C CYS A 108 -8.37 9.88 2.36
N THR A 109 -8.55 8.64 1.88
CA THR A 109 -9.87 8.18 1.45
C THR A 109 -10.80 7.86 2.62
N GLU A 110 -10.27 7.65 3.82
CA GLU A 110 -11.10 7.46 5.01
C GLU A 110 -11.96 8.68 5.29
N ILE A 111 -11.40 9.87 5.09
CA ILE A 111 -12.12 11.13 5.32
C ILE A 111 -12.44 11.86 4.01
N MET A 112 -12.05 11.29 2.87
CA MET A 112 -12.26 11.86 1.53
C MET A 112 -11.79 13.31 1.44
N ASN A 113 -10.59 13.57 1.95
CA ASN A 113 -10.01 14.90 1.96
C ASN A 113 -8.49 14.85 2.07
N PHE A 114 -7.83 15.95 1.71
CA PHE A 114 -6.40 16.11 1.95
C PHE A 114 -6.12 16.31 3.43
N ILE A 115 -4.93 15.85 3.81
CA ILE A 115 -4.44 16.04 5.17
C ILE A 115 -3.72 17.39 5.26
#